data_d53cc61f14cb5a8cc5c6205349b8e590
#
_entry.id   d53cc61f14cb5a8cc5c6205349b8e590
#
_cell.length_a   1.000
_cell.length_b   1.000
_cell.length_c   1.000
_cell.angle_alpha   90.00
_cell.angle_beta   90.00
_cell.angle_gamma   90.00
#
_symmetry.space_group_name_H-M   'P 1'
#
loop_
_entity.id
_entity.type
_entity.pdbx_description
1 polymer ?
#
loop_
_entity_poly.entity_id
_entity_poly.type
_entity_poly.pdbx_seq_one_letter_code
_entity_poly.pdbx_strand_id
1 'polypeptide(L)'
;MRPDVSVHPLEFGGKRYWGVKDPVSLRYFQLREEEFFILEMLNGHTSLEEIQAAFEQRHAPRRVSMPQLQSFLGILHEQGLIVTDLPGQGPELLERSTKSRRREMYSAFSNVLALRFRGLDPETFLNWLFPRCRWLYSRQCVMFCLLAAVAALVLVAVQFNVLQSRLPGFRSFFSVSNLLWLAVALAVTKILHEIGHGLTCKHFGGECHEMGVMLLAFTPCLYCNVSDAWMIRSKWKRIAVSAAGMYVESVLATVCTFLWWFSEPGLLNAMCLNVMFICSVSTIVLNGNPLLRYDGYYILADFLEVPNLLQQASAVLNQWLSRWFLGIELRHEQMLPTRLRKTIALYAVASMVYRWFVVLAILWFCHAVLKPYGLEVIARLLAVLAVGGMLVAPVMQAVGFLRNPAR
;
A
#
# COMPACT_ATOMS: atom_id res chain seq x y z
N MET A 1 15.72 -24.85 7.52
CA MET A 1 15.26 -23.44 7.54
C MET A 1 16.41 -22.54 7.97
N ARG A 2 16.54 -21.31 7.43
CA ARG A 2 17.55 -20.33 7.89
C ARG A 2 17.27 -19.92 9.34
N PRO A 3 18.28 -19.83 10.22
CA PRO A 3 18.09 -19.52 11.63
C PRO A 3 17.72 -18.06 11.94
N ASP A 4 17.98 -17.15 11.00
CA ASP A 4 17.71 -15.71 11.12
C ASP A 4 16.28 -15.31 10.71
N VAL A 5 15.51 -16.22 10.14
CA VAL A 5 14.13 -15.96 9.69
C VAL A 5 13.20 -15.86 10.91
N SER A 6 12.45 -14.78 11.01
CA SER A 6 11.44 -14.62 12.06
C SER A 6 10.07 -15.10 11.59
N VAL A 7 9.36 -15.80 12.50
CA VAL A 7 8.08 -16.44 12.20
C VAL A 7 7.04 -15.98 13.22
N HIS A 8 5.86 -15.58 12.74
CA HIS A 8 4.76 -15.13 13.58
C HIS A 8 3.43 -15.76 13.14
N PRO A 9 2.60 -16.23 14.07
CA PRO A 9 1.28 -16.74 13.73
C PRO A 9 0.34 -15.59 13.33
N LEU A 10 -0.32 -15.76 12.19
CA LEU A 10 -1.28 -14.82 11.64
C LEU A 10 -2.68 -15.47 11.57
N GLU A 11 -3.71 -14.64 11.56
CA GLU A 11 -5.07 -15.11 11.42
C GLU A 11 -5.80 -14.24 10.38
N PHE A 12 -6.31 -14.87 9.32
CA PHE A 12 -7.10 -14.23 8.28
C PHE A 12 -8.36 -15.03 7.98
N GLY A 13 -9.52 -14.41 8.10
CA GLY A 13 -10.80 -15.06 7.83
C GLY A 13 -11.05 -16.32 8.65
N GLY A 14 -10.58 -16.37 9.91
CA GLY A 14 -10.70 -17.52 10.79
C GLY A 14 -9.77 -18.70 10.45
N LYS A 15 -8.84 -18.53 9.51
CA LYS A 15 -7.80 -19.51 9.18
C LYS A 15 -6.45 -19.07 9.71
N ARG A 16 -5.68 -20.03 10.20
CA ARG A 16 -4.30 -19.80 10.66
C ARG A 16 -3.34 -19.80 9.47
N TYR A 17 -2.46 -18.82 9.48
CA TYR A 17 -1.32 -18.68 8.56
C TYR A 17 -0.08 -18.37 9.37
N TRP A 18 1.07 -18.57 8.75
CA TRP A 18 2.36 -18.24 9.33
C TRP A 18 3.00 -17.14 8.48
N GLY A 19 3.23 -15.99 9.10
CA GLY A 19 4.03 -14.93 8.51
C GLY A 19 5.49 -15.23 8.71
N VAL A 20 6.26 -15.22 7.64
CA VAL A 20 7.69 -15.47 7.62
C VAL A 20 8.39 -14.24 7.10
N LYS A 21 9.25 -13.61 7.94
CA LYS A 21 10.03 -12.42 7.57
C LYS A 21 11.47 -12.84 7.33
N ASP A 22 12.02 -12.54 6.17
CA ASP A 22 13.44 -12.55 5.92
C ASP A 22 14.04 -11.19 6.32
N PRO A 23 14.81 -11.12 7.42
CA PRO A 23 15.33 -9.86 7.93
C PRO A 23 16.40 -9.24 7.01
N VAL A 24 17.04 -10.03 6.15
CA VAL A 24 18.09 -9.54 5.25
C VAL A 24 17.50 -8.90 3.99
N SER A 25 16.51 -9.55 3.38
CA SER A 25 15.89 -9.04 2.16
C SER A 25 14.66 -8.16 2.42
N LEU A 26 14.20 -8.07 3.68
CA LEU A 26 12.96 -7.41 4.11
C LEU A 26 11.74 -7.88 3.30
N ARG A 27 11.75 -9.19 2.95
CA ARG A 27 10.63 -9.85 2.26
C ARG A 27 9.75 -10.57 3.28
N TYR A 28 8.46 -10.53 3.03
CA TYR A 28 7.45 -11.15 3.86
C TYR A 28 6.74 -12.23 3.06
N PHE A 29 6.61 -13.40 3.66
CA PHE A 29 5.93 -14.55 3.07
C PHE A 29 4.79 -14.96 3.97
N GLN A 30 3.71 -15.42 3.37
CA GLN A 30 2.59 -15.98 4.09
C GLN A 30 2.43 -17.44 3.72
N LEU A 31 2.63 -18.32 4.69
CA LEU A 31 2.52 -19.76 4.53
C LEU A 31 1.24 -20.26 5.20
N ARG A 32 0.60 -21.25 4.60
CA ARG A 32 -0.46 -22.01 5.24
C ARG A 32 0.12 -22.90 6.33
N GLU A 33 -0.71 -23.41 7.21
CA GLU A 33 -0.27 -24.30 8.29
C GLU A 33 0.46 -25.54 7.74
N GLU A 34 -0.02 -26.08 6.63
CA GLU A 34 0.59 -27.24 5.97
C GLU A 34 1.95 -26.91 5.34
N GLU A 35 2.07 -25.75 4.70
CA GLU A 35 3.31 -25.27 4.08
C GLU A 35 4.37 -24.96 5.13
N PHE A 36 3.94 -24.35 6.23
CA PHE A 36 4.83 -24.07 7.37
C PHE A 36 5.31 -25.34 8.06
N PHE A 37 4.46 -26.34 8.20
CA PHE A 37 4.83 -27.63 8.74
C PHE A 37 5.99 -28.27 7.95
N ILE A 38 5.93 -28.21 6.61
CA ILE A 38 7.03 -28.69 5.76
C ILE A 38 8.30 -27.87 6.01
N LEU A 39 8.19 -26.53 6.07
CA LEU A 39 9.32 -25.65 6.33
C LEU A 39 9.99 -25.93 7.70
N GLU A 40 9.19 -26.20 8.74
CA GLU A 40 9.66 -26.50 10.10
C GLU A 40 10.44 -27.82 10.14
N MET A 41 10.03 -28.83 9.36
CA MET A 41 10.70 -30.11 9.26
C MET A 41 12.04 -30.05 8.50
N LEU A 42 12.35 -28.96 7.81
CA LEU A 42 13.61 -28.80 7.07
C LEU A 42 14.78 -28.44 8.01
N ASN A 43 15.25 -29.41 8.76
CA ASN A 43 16.37 -29.31 9.71
C ASN A 43 17.73 -29.78 9.15
N GLY A 44 17.75 -30.28 7.90
CA GLY A 44 18.94 -30.84 7.24
C GLY A 44 19.19 -32.31 7.49
N HIS A 45 18.45 -32.96 8.38
CA HIS A 45 18.61 -34.38 8.74
C HIS A 45 17.42 -35.28 8.35
N THR A 46 16.23 -34.66 8.16
CA THR A 46 14.99 -35.37 7.81
C THR A 46 14.95 -35.64 6.31
N SER A 47 14.68 -36.86 5.89
CA SER A 47 14.53 -37.23 4.48
C SER A 47 13.22 -36.70 3.90
N LEU A 48 13.12 -36.59 2.55
CA LEU A 48 11.90 -36.17 1.90
C LEU A 48 10.75 -37.15 2.09
N GLU A 49 11.05 -38.44 2.17
CA GLU A 49 10.09 -39.48 2.41
C GLU A 49 9.51 -39.41 3.83
N GLU A 50 10.36 -39.09 4.82
CA GLU A 50 9.90 -38.85 6.19
C GLU A 50 9.02 -37.61 6.31
N ILE A 51 9.39 -36.54 5.62
CA ILE A 51 8.55 -35.29 5.54
C ILE A 51 7.19 -35.61 4.92
N GLN A 52 7.16 -36.38 3.83
CA GLN A 52 5.92 -36.81 3.17
C GLN A 52 5.06 -37.63 4.11
N ALA A 53 5.63 -38.64 4.76
CA ALA A 53 4.90 -39.54 5.69
C ALA A 53 4.34 -38.76 6.89
N ALA A 54 5.13 -37.87 7.50
CA ALA A 54 4.71 -37.02 8.61
C ALA A 54 3.62 -36.03 8.19
N PHE A 55 3.71 -35.45 6.98
CA PHE A 55 2.68 -34.59 6.44
C PHE A 55 1.35 -35.32 6.25
N GLU A 56 1.38 -36.49 5.63
CA GLU A 56 0.16 -37.29 5.40
C GLU A 56 -0.48 -37.77 6.70
N GLN A 57 0.33 -38.07 7.71
CA GLN A 57 -0.16 -38.43 9.04
C GLN A 57 -0.84 -37.29 9.76
N ARG A 58 -0.26 -36.05 9.68
CA ARG A 58 -0.74 -34.89 10.43
C ARG A 58 -1.91 -34.19 9.73
N HIS A 59 -1.93 -34.18 8.40
CA HIS A 59 -2.89 -33.41 7.61
C HIS A 59 -3.90 -34.29 6.82
N ALA A 60 -4.13 -35.53 7.26
CA ALA A 60 -5.13 -36.42 6.64
C ALA A 60 -6.50 -35.69 6.47
N PRO A 61 -7.22 -35.86 5.36
CA PRO A 61 -6.95 -36.75 4.23
C PRO A 61 -6.06 -36.14 3.10
N ARG A 62 -5.39 -35.03 3.33
CA ARG A 62 -4.53 -34.39 2.33
C ARG A 62 -3.27 -35.21 2.12
N ARG A 63 -2.90 -35.39 0.84
CA ARG A 63 -1.68 -36.07 0.42
C ARG A 63 -0.81 -35.08 -0.37
N VAL A 64 0.48 -35.20 -0.23
CA VAL A 64 1.48 -34.47 -1.02
C VAL A 64 2.29 -35.47 -1.83
N SER A 65 2.38 -35.26 -3.15
CA SER A 65 3.25 -36.10 -3.98
C SER A 65 4.69 -35.65 -3.93
N MET A 66 5.65 -36.57 -4.14
CA MET A 66 7.08 -36.23 -4.16
C MET A 66 7.44 -35.09 -5.13
N PRO A 67 6.91 -35.04 -6.37
CA PRO A 67 7.14 -33.89 -7.27
C PRO A 67 6.61 -32.57 -6.74
N GLN A 68 5.46 -32.57 -6.03
CA GLN A 68 4.92 -31.37 -5.40
C GLN A 68 5.80 -30.88 -4.26
N LEU A 69 6.30 -31.81 -3.42
CA LEU A 69 7.22 -31.48 -2.33
C LEU A 69 8.53 -30.91 -2.88
N GLN A 70 9.12 -31.53 -3.91
CA GLN A 70 10.33 -31.03 -4.57
C GLN A 70 10.13 -29.66 -5.20
N SER A 71 8.99 -29.43 -5.87
CA SER A 71 8.63 -28.12 -6.45
C SER A 71 8.51 -27.06 -5.35
N PHE A 72 7.87 -27.39 -4.22
CA PHE A 72 7.74 -26.46 -3.10
C PHE A 72 9.10 -26.11 -2.48
N LEU A 73 10.00 -27.10 -2.31
CA LEU A 73 11.38 -26.86 -1.86
C LEU A 73 12.15 -25.98 -2.83
N GLY A 74 11.96 -26.17 -4.15
CA GLY A 74 12.53 -25.28 -5.17
C GLY A 74 12.09 -23.84 -4.99
N ILE A 75 10.80 -23.62 -4.73
CA ILE A 75 10.24 -22.27 -4.47
C ILE A 75 10.85 -21.68 -3.19
N LEU A 76 10.93 -22.43 -2.09
CA LEU A 76 11.53 -21.97 -0.83
C LEU A 76 13.01 -21.60 -1.00
N HIS A 77 13.75 -22.40 -1.80
CA HIS A 77 15.14 -22.13 -2.13
C HIS A 77 15.30 -20.88 -3.01
N GLU A 78 14.48 -20.70 -4.04
CA GLU A 78 14.48 -19.51 -4.88
C GLU A 78 14.14 -18.25 -4.07
N GLN A 79 13.28 -18.38 -3.07
CA GLN A 79 12.91 -17.30 -2.17
C GLN A 79 13.95 -17.02 -1.08
N GLY A 80 14.96 -17.90 -0.95
CA GLY A 80 16.04 -17.76 0.03
C GLY A 80 15.66 -18.10 1.46
N LEU A 81 14.55 -18.81 1.69
CA LEU A 81 14.09 -19.24 3.02
C LEU A 81 14.82 -20.47 3.54
N ILE A 82 15.43 -21.24 2.65
CA ILE A 82 16.26 -22.41 2.96
C ILE A 82 17.65 -22.24 2.36
N VAL A 83 18.64 -22.77 3.07
CA VAL A 83 20.03 -22.84 2.63
C VAL A 83 20.36 -24.30 2.36
N THR A 84 21.12 -24.57 1.33
CA THR A 84 21.69 -25.89 1.03
C THR A 84 23.18 -25.86 1.30
N ASP A 85 23.75 -26.94 1.81
CA ASP A 85 25.19 -27.04 2.11
C ASP A 85 26.04 -27.45 0.89
N LEU A 86 25.51 -27.28 -0.33
CA LEU A 86 26.24 -27.61 -1.57
C LEU A 86 27.39 -26.64 -1.78
N PRO A 87 28.62 -27.11 -2.01
CA PRO A 87 29.74 -26.25 -2.32
C PRO A 87 29.57 -25.56 -3.67
N GLY A 88 29.96 -24.27 -3.75
CA GLY A 88 29.93 -23.50 -5.00
C GLY A 88 28.72 -22.56 -5.18
N GLN A 89 27.86 -22.39 -4.19
CA GLN A 89 26.68 -21.52 -4.29
C GLN A 89 26.98 -20.02 -4.31
N GLY A 90 28.15 -19.57 -3.83
CA GLY A 90 28.50 -18.16 -3.79
C GLY A 90 28.39 -17.45 -5.14
N PRO A 91 28.96 -18.00 -6.24
CA PRO A 91 28.83 -17.44 -7.58
C PRO A 91 27.38 -17.39 -8.08
N GLU A 92 26.58 -18.42 -7.84
CA GLU A 92 25.16 -18.44 -8.22
C GLU A 92 24.32 -17.42 -7.47
N LEU A 93 24.55 -17.23 -6.18
CA LEU A 93 23.88 -16.22 -5.37
C LEU A 93 24.25 -14.81 -5.82
N LEU A 94 25.52 -14.59 -6.20
CA LEU A 94 25.99 -13.34 -6.80
C LEU A 94 25.35 -13.07 -8.16
N GLU A 95 25.26 -14.09 -9.01
CA GLU A 95 24.61 -13.98 -10.31
C GLU A 95 23.10 -13.72 -10.18
N ARG A 96 22.42 -14.39 -9.25
CA ARG A 96 21.01 -14.15 -8.91
C ARG A 96 20.80 -12.73 -8.38
N SER A 97 21.67 -12.25 -7.50
CA SER A 97 21.66 -10.88 -6.97
C SER A 97 21.82 -9.84 -8.08
N THR A 98 22.76 -10.06 -9.00
CA THR A 98 22.99 -9.14 -10.14
C THR A 98 21.84 -9.18 -11.15
N LYS A 99 21.26 -10.35 -11.42
CA LYS A 99 20.07 -10.50 -12.28
C LYS A 99 18.84 -9.84 -11.63
N SER A 100 18.64 -10.02 -10.31
CA SER A 100 17.56 -9.35 -9.56
C SER A 100 17.71 -7.83 -9.61
N ARG A 101 18.91 -7.31 -9.37
CA ARG A 101 19.21 -5.88 -9.45
C ARG A 101 18.98 -5.29 -10.84
N ARG A 102 19.38 -6.02 -11.89
CA ARG A 102 19.07 -5.62 -13.28
C ARG A 102 17.57 -5.64 -13.54
N ARG A 103 16.87 -6.68 -13.10
CA ARG A 103 15.42 -6.81 -13.29
C ARG A 103 14.66 -5.72 -12.52
N GLU A 104 15.08 -5.38 -11.32
CA GLU A 104 14.53 -4.27 -10.54
C GLU A 104 14.78 -2.92 -11.23
N MET A 105 15.98 -2.71 -11.79
CA MET A 105 16.31 -1.52 -12.54
C MET A 105 15.47 -1.41 -13.84
N TYR A 106 15.33 -2.50 -14.60
CA TYR A 106 14.47 -2.52 -15.78
C TYR A 106 12.99 -2.37 -15.43
N SER A 107 12.52 -2.95 -14.32
CA SER A 107 11.13 -2.78 -13.86
C SER A 107 10.86 -1.36 -13.37
N ALA A 108 11.83 -0.70 -12.76
CA ALA A 108 11.75 0.71 -12.40
C ALA A 108 11.64 1.61 -13.65
N PHE A 109 12.42 1.32 -14.71
CA PHE A 109 12.32 2.05 -15.98
C PHE A 109 11.06 1.70 -16.80
N SER A 110 10.55 0.48 -16.71
CA SER A 110 9.31 0.08 -17.38
C SER A 110 8.05 0.68 -16.72
N ASN A 111 8.13 0.99 -15.44
CA ASN A 111 7.09 1.71 -14.72
C ASN A 111 7.39 3.22 -14.65
N VAL A 112 7.50 3.87 -15.82
CA VAL A 112 7.72 5.35 -15.92
C VAL A 112 6.71 6.16 -15.08
N LEU A 113 5.54 5.57 -14.79
CA LEU A 113 4.51 6.19 -13.95
C LEU A 113 4.76 6.04 -12.43
N ALA A 114 5.71 5.19 -11.99
CA ALA A 114 5.99 4.98 -10.58
C ALA A 114 7.49 4.71 -10.36
N LEU A 115 8.29 5.77 -10.33
CA LEU A 115 9.73 5.69 -10.05
C LEU A 115 9.96 5.80 -8.54
N ARG A 116 10.44 4.72 -7.92
CA ARG A 116 10.79 4.70 -6.50
C ARG A 116 12.29 4.95 -6.34
N PHE A 117 12.62 5.98 -5.60
CA PHE A 117 14.01 6.24 -5.19
C PHE A 117 14.31 5.49 -3.90
N ARG A 118 15.51 4.95 -3.81
CA ARG A 118 15.95 4.26 -2.60
C ARG A 118 15.86 5.20 -1.40
N GLY A 119 15.08 4.80 -0.41
CA GLY A 119 14.86 5.56 0.82
C GLY A 119 16.03 5.50 1.81
N LEU A 120 15.91 6.31 2.85
CA LEU A 120 16.77 6.26 4.03
C LEU A 120 16.15 5.27 5.04
N ASP A 121 16.99 4.69 5.89
CA ASP A 121 16.52 3.91 7.04
C ASP A 121 16.13 4.86 8.18
N PRO A 122 14.82 5.02 8.46
CA PRO A 122 14.36 5.91 9.52
C PRO A 122 14.40 5.27 10.91
N GLU A 123 14.82 4.00 11.04
CA GLU A 123 14.69 3.22 12.27
C GLU A 123 15.36 3.90 13.47
N THR A 124 16.58 4.42 13.28
CA THR A 124 17.30 5.14 14.33
C THR A 124 16.57 6.40 14.77
N PHE A 125 16.06 7.18 13.81
CA PHE A 125 15.27 8.38 14.07
C PHE A 125 13.95 8.06 14.79
N LEU A 126 13.24 7.05 14.33
CA LEU A 126 11.99 6.60 14.94
C LEU A 126 12.20 6.06 16.36
N ASN A 127 13.30 5.35 16.61
CA ASN A 127 13.70 4.89 17.95
C ASN A 127 13.97 6.04 18.92
N TRP A 128 14.57 7.13 18.42
CA TRP A 128 14.80 8.34 19.21
C TRP A 128 13.51 9.13 19.45
N LEU A 129 12.62 9.21 18.45
CA LEU A 129 11.39 10.00 18.51
C LEU A 129 10.27 9.29 19.30
N PHE A 130 10.13 7.97 19.15
CA PHE A 130 9.02 7.21 19.71
C PHE A 130 8.83 7.38 21.23
N PRO A 131 9.86 7.30 22.09
CA PRO A 131 9.68 7.49 23.54
C PRO A 131 9.12 8.87 23.90
N ARG A 132 9.45 9.90 23.09
CA ARG A 132 8.98 11.29 23.29
C ARG A 132 7.53 11.47 22.86
N CYS A 133 7.09 10.72 21.87
CA CYS A 133 5.75 10.80 21.28
C CYS A 133 4.79 9.73 21.84
N ARG A 134 5.25 8.84 22.73
CA ARG A 134 4.45 7.72 23.25
C ARG A 134 3.15 8.17 23.91
N TRP A 135 3.11 9.33 24.55
CA TRP A 135 1.93 9.89 25.19
C TRP A 135 0.80 10.19 24.19
N LEU A 136 1.11 10.44 22.90
CA LEU A 136 0.11 10.65 21.84
C LEU A 136 -0.78 9.43 21.61
N TYR A 137 -0.31 8.23 21.97
CA TYR A 137 -1.06 6.97 21.86
C TYR A 137 -1.89 6.67 23.12
N SER A 138 -1.87 7.56 24.12
CA SER A 138 -2.73 7.41 25.28
C SER A 138 -4.20 7.59 24.89
N ARG A 139 -5.09 6.80 25.51
CA ARG A 139 -6.54 6.90 25.23
C ARG A 139 -7.06 8.32 25.44
N GLN A 140 -6.55 9.01 26.45
CA GLN A 140 -6.95 10.39 26.77
C GLN A 140 -6.57 11.35 25.64
N CYS A 141 -5.33 11.27 25.11
CA CYS A 141 -4.87 12.11 24.03
C CYS A 141 -5.66 11.84 22.74
N VAL A 142 -5.85 10.57 22.37
CA VAL A 142 -6.64 10.20 21.18
C VAL A 142 -8.09 10.69 21.30
N MET A 143 -8.73 10.50 22.46
CA MET A 143 -10.09 11.00 22.71
C MET A 143 -10.16 12.52 22.63
N PHE A 144 -9.19 13.22 23.22
CA PHE A 144 -9.10 14.68 23.12
C PHE A 144 -8.98 15.15 21.66
N CYS A 145 -8.08 14.56 20.88
CA CYS A 145 -7.91 14.89 19.46
C CYS A 145 -9.19 14.64 18.66
N LEU A 146 -9.88 13.52 18.91
CA LEU A 146 -11.15 13.22 18.23
C LEU A 146 -12.25 14.21 18.61
N LEU A 147 -12.39 14.55 19.88
CA LEU A 147 -13.35 15.55 20.35
C LEU A 147 -13.04 16.93 19.76
N ALA A 148 -11.75 17.32 19.73
CA ALA A 148 -11.32 18.57 19.12
C ALA A 148 -11.63 18.60 17.60
N ALA A 149 -11.42 17.48 16.90
CA ALA A 149 -11.76 17.37 15.49
C ALA A 149 -13.29 17.51 15.26
N VAL A 150 -14.10 16.86 16.08
CA VAL A 150 -15.56 17.04 16.04
C VAL A 150 -15.95 18.49 16.32
N ALA A 151 -15.34 19.13 17.34
CA ALA A 151 -15.60 20.53 17.66
C ALA A 151 -15.21 21.47 16.48
N ALA A 152 -14.08 21.22 15.81
CA ALA A 152 -13.68 21.98 14.62
C ALA A 152 -14.67 21.80 13.46
N LEU A 153 -15.14 20.58 13.22
CA LEU A 153 -16.16 20.29 12.21
C LEU A 153 -17.49 21.00 12.51
N VAL A 154 -17.92 20.95 13.79
CA VAL A 154 -19.15 21.66 14.24
C VAL A 154 -18.97 23.17 14.06
N LEU A 155 -17.82 23.74 14.45
CA LEU A 155 -17.51 25.15 14.27
C LEU A 155 -17.63 25.57 12.80
N VAL A 156 -17.01 24.81 11.91
CA VAL A 156 -17.05 25.04 10.45
C VAL A 156 -18.49 24.93 9.92
N ALA A 157 -19.23 23.91 10.36
CA ALA A 157 -20.60 23.67 9.89
C ALA A 157 -21.57 24.77 10.36
N VAL A 158 -21.51 25.15 11.66
CA VAL A 158 -22.39 26.17 12.22
C VAL A 158 -22.09 27.56 11.66
N GLN A 159 -20.81 27.85 11.43
CA GLN A 159 -20.37 29.15 10.94
C GLN A 159 -19.93 29.12 9.46
N PHE A 160 -20.56 28.29 8.67
CA PHE A 160 -20.17 28.10 7.25
C PHE A 160 -20.18 29.40 6.44
N ASN A 161 -21.14 30.26 6.68
CA ASN A 161 -21.24 31.57 6.02
C ASN A 161 -20.02 32.46 6.33
N VAL A 162 -19.55 32.44 7.59
CA VAL A 162 -18.35 33.18 8.01
C VAL A 162 -17.09 32.57 7.36
N LEU A 163 -17.01 31.25 7.33
CA LEU A 163 -15.92 30.56 6.62
C LEU A 163 -15.91 31.04 5.15
N GLN A 164 -17.04 30.94 4.46
CA GLN A 164 -17.14 31.30 3.03
C GLN A 164 -16.75 32.75 2.77
N SER A 165 -17.14 33.69 3.64
CA SER A 165 -16.80 35.10 3.48
C SER A 165 -15.32 35.43 3.72
N ARG A 166 -14.63 34.59 4.52
CA ARG A 166 -13.19 34.75 4.83
C ARG A 166 -12.27 33.98 3.87
N LEU A 167 -12.82 33.08 3.04
CA LEU A 167 -12.00 32.33 2.08
C LEU A 167 -11.51 33.28 0.97
N PRO A 168 -10.23 33.22 0.60
CA PRO A 168 -9.70 33.96 -0.53
C PRO A 168 -10.35 33.48 -1.83
N GLY A 169 -10.51 34.37 -2.81
CA GLY A 169 -10.98 33.96 -4.13
C GLY A 169 -10.04 32.93 -4.77
N PHE A 170 -10.57 32.07 -5.62
CA PHE A 170 -9.82 30.95 -6.24
C PHE A 170 -8.49 31.41 -6.88
N ARG A 171 -8.49 32.49 -7.64
CA ARG A 171 -7.27 33.03 -8.29
C ARG A 171 -6.24 33.53 -7.28
N SER A 172 -6.67 34.09 -6.16
CA SER A 172 -5.80 34.56 -5.09
C SER A 172 -5.19 33.38 -4.33
N PHE A 173 -5.98 32.36 -4.04
CA PHE A 173 -5.51 31.15 -3.37
C PHE A 173 -4.47 30.39 -4.21
N PHE A 174 -4.67 30.28 -5.53
CA PHE A 174 -3.72 29.64 -6.46
C PHE A 174 -2.76 30.64 -7.14
N SER A 175 -2.47 31.77 -6.49
CA SER A 175 -1.43 32.70 -6.96
C SER A 175 -0.03 32.09 -6.84
N VAL A 176 0.91 32.53 -7.69
CA VAL A 176 2.30 32.02 -7.71
C VAL A 176 2.97 32.14 -6.35
N SER A 177 2.73 33.26 -5.63
CA SER A 177 3.29 33.45 -4.28
C SER A 177 2.73 32.47 -3.27
N ASN A 178 1.44 32.14 -3.32
CA ASN A 178 0.83 31.15 -2.41
C ASN A 178 1.13 29.71 -2.82
N LEU A 179 1.39 29.43 -4.10
CA LEU A 179 1.79 28.09 -4.56
C LEU A 179 3.10 27.62 -3.88
N LEU A 180 4.02 28.53 -3.62
CA LEU A 180 5.23 28.19 -2.85
C LEU A 180 4.88 27.75 -1.43
N TRP A 181 4.01 28.49 -0.74
CA TRP A 181 3.57 28.16 0.61
C TRP A 181 2.72 26.89 0.65
N LEU A 182 1.89 26.66 -0.37
CA LEU A 182 1.17 25.40 -0.55
C LEU A 182 2.14 24.21 -0.71
N ALA A 183 3.20 24.38 -1.51
CA ALA A 183 4.21 23.33 -1.67
C ALA A 183 4.95 23.03 -0.36
N VAL A 184 5.32 24.06 0.42
CA VAL A 184 5.94 23.88 1.74
C VAL A 184 4.98 23.18 2.71
N ALA A 185 3.72 23.64 2.78
CA ALA A 185 2.70 23.02 3.62
C ALA A 185 2.46 21.56 3.23
N LEU A 186 2.39 21.25 1.92
CA LEU A 186 2.27 19.89 1.41
C LEU A 186 3.45 19.02 1.83
N ALA A 187 4.68 19.49 1.65
CA ALA A 187 5.88 18.73 2.03
C ALA A 187 5.91 18.43 3.53
N VAL A 188 5.67 19.43 4.38
CA VAL A 188 5.65 19.25 5.85
C VAL A 188 4.53 18.29 6.27
N THR A 189 3.33 18.48 5.74
CA THR A 189 2.17 17.62 6.05
C THR A 189 2.45 16.18 5.67
N LYS A 190 3.03 15.94 4.48
CA LYS A 190 3.35 14.58 4.02
C LYS A 190 4.48 13.93 4.81
N ILE A 191 5.50 14.68 5.21
CA ILE A 191 6.54 14.17 6.11
C ILE A 191 5.92 13.70 7.44
N LEU A 192 5.06 14.52 8.04
CA LEU A 192 4.41 14.18 9.30
C LEU A 192 3.45 12.99 9.15
N HIS A 193 2.76 12.88 8.02
CA HIS A 193 1.91 11.76 7.66
C HIS A 193 2.70 10.44 7.65
N GLU A 194 3.84 10.40 6.93
CA GLU A 194 4.68 9.19 6.85
C GLU A 194 5.34 8.85 8.20
N ILE A 195 5.75 9.85 8.97
CA ILE A 195 6.24 9.65 10.35
C ILE A 195 5.14 9.05 11.23
N GLY A 196 3.88 9.46 11.03
CA GLY A 196 2.73 8.89 11.73
C GLY A 196 2.60 7.38 11.52
N HIS A 197 2.73 6.92 10.27
CA HIS A 197 2.73 5.48 9.94
C HIS A 197 3.88 4.74 10.63
N GLY A 198 5.11 5.26 10.51
CA GLY A 198 6.30 4.66 11.12
C GLY A 198 6.21 4.55 12.65
N LEU A 199 5.81 5.64 13.32
CA LEU A 199 5.64 5.66 14.79
C LEU A 199 4.54 4.70 15.26
N THR A 200 3.43 4.61 14.51
CA THR A 200 2.32 3.72 14.87
C THR A 200 2.69 2.25 14.64
N CYS A 201 3.43 1.95 13.56
CA CYS A 201 3.98 0.63 13.33
C CYS A 201 4.87 0.22 14.51
N LYS A 202 5.76 1.11 14.93
CA LYS A 202 6.65 0.91 16.09
C LYS A 202 5.90 0.76 17.42
N HIS A 203 4.83 1.51 17.61
CA HIS A 203 3.98 1.39 18.82
C HIS A 203 3.40 -0.03 18.97
N PHE A 204 3.11 -0.71 17.87
CA PHE A 204 2.59 -2.07 17.87
C PHE A 204 3.67 -3.15 17.70
N GLY A 205 4.96 -2.78 17.80
CA GLY A 205 6.10 -3.71 17.82
C GLY A 205 6.66 -4.07 16.44
N GLY A 206 6.28 -3.34 15.39
CA GLY A 206 6.89 -3.46 14.06
C GLY A 206 8.11 -2.54 13.91
N GLU A 207 8.85 -2.74 12.83
CA GLU A 207 10.02 -1.97 12.43
C GLU A 207 9.76 -1.25 11.10
N CYS A 208 10.50 -0.17 10.86
CA CYS A 208 10.43 0.56 9.60
C CYS A 208 11.85 0.87 9.12
N HIS A 209 12.28 0.19 8.05
CA HIS A 209 13.65 0.26 7.53
C HIS A 209 13.77 1.07 6.25
N GLU A 210 12.69 1.61 5.72
CA GLU A 210 12.75 2.39 4.49
C GLU A 210 11.68 3.48 4.50
N MET A 211 12.14 4.73 4.36
CA MET A 211 11.32 5.91 4.12
C MET A 211 11.97 6.73 3.01
N GLY A 212 11.20 7.15 2.02
CA GLY A 212 11.80 7.81 0.87
C GLY A 212 10.81 8.56 0.00
N VAL A 213 11.29 8.91 -1.19
CA VAL A 213 10.52 9.64 -2.20
C VAL A 213 10.28 8.71 -3.38
N MET A 214 9.09 8.75 -3.93
CA MET A 214 8.77 8.15 -5.21
C MET A 214 8.09 9.19 -6.11
N LEU A 215 8.28 9.06 -7.41
CA LEU A 215 7.51 9.81 -8.40
C LEU A 215 6.34 8.93 -8.85
N LEU A 216 5.14 9.37 -8.54
CA LEU A 216 3.93 8.72 -9.02
C LEU A 216 3.28 9.63 -10.06
N ALA A 217 3.23 9.18 -11.32
CA ALA A 217 2.76 9.99 -12.45
C ALA A 217 3.41 11.40 -12.48
N PHE A 218 4.74 11.44 -12.33
CA PHE A 218 5.58 12.66 -12.22
C PHE A 218 5.33 13.54 -10.99
N THR A 219 4.44 13.12 -10.08
CA THR A 219 4.21 13.83 -8.81
C THR A 219 5.11 13.23 -7.73
N PRO A 220 5.94 14.04 -7.05
CA PRO A 220 6.74 13.55 -5.95
C PRO A 220 5.84 13.21 -4.76
N CYS A 221 5.90 11.95 -4.33
CA CYS A 221 5.20 11.42 -3.17
C CYS A 221 6.21 10.87 -2.18
N LEU A 222 5.95 11.06 -0.91
CA LEU A 222 6.69 10.38 0.15
C LEU A 222 6.09 9.00 0.37
N TYR A 223 6.88 8.07 0.88
CA TYR A 223 6.42 6.76 1.31
C TYR A 223 7.19 6.29 2.53
N CYS A 224 6.50 5.52 3.37
CA CYS A 224 7.05 4.81 4.50
C CYS A 224 6.75 3.32 4.34
N ASN A 225 7.79 2.49 4.39
CA ASN A 225 7.62 1.04 4.28
C ASN A 225 7.27 0.43 5.64
N VAL A 226 6.00 0.36 5.93
CA VAL A 226 5.45 -0.28 7.13
C VAL A 226 5.02 -1.73 6.88
N SER A 227 5.73 -2.44 6.00
CA SER A 227 5.39 -3.84 5.67
C SER A 227 5.44 -4.77 6.89
N ASP A 228 6.20 -4.43 7.92
CA ASP A 228 6.19 -5.13 9.20
C ASP A 228 4.82 -5.18 9.88
N ALA A 229 3.93 -4.23 9.56
CA ALA A 229 2.55 -4.26 10.04
C ALA A 229 1.82 -5.56 9.66
N TRP A 230 2.20 -6.22 8.55
CA TRP A 230 1.64 -7.50 8.15
C TRP A 230 1.92 -8.64 9.13
N MET A 231 2.98 -8.52 9.96
CA MET A 231 3.32 -9.47 11.01
C MET A 231 2.50 -9.28 12.29
N ILE A 232 1.72 -8.18 12.38
CA ILE A 232 0.88 -7.89 13.54
C ILE A 232 -0.39 -8.76 13.47
N ARG A 233 -0.60 -9.61 14.48
CA ARG A 233 -1.73 -10.55 14.53
C ARG A 233 -3.10 -9.85 14.48
N SER A 234 -3.27 -8.73 15.19
CA SER A 234 -4.54 -8.03 15.30
C SER A 234 -4.83 -7.15 14.08
N LYS A 235 -5.91 -7.42 13.35
CA LYS A 235 -6.36 -6.59 12.21
C LYS A 235 -6.62 -5.12 12.61
N TRP A 236 -7.14 -4.88 13.81
CA TRP A 236 -7.40 -3.53 14.31
C TRP A 236 -6.12 -2.72 14.50
N LYS A 237 -5.04 -3.38 14.94
CA LYS A 237 -3.72 -2.74 15.03
C LYS A 237 -3.16 -2.44 13.64
N ARG A 238 -3.32 -3.34 12.66
CA ARG A 238 -2.91 -3.09 11.26
C ARG A 238 -3.71 -1.95 10.65
N ILE A 239 -5.04 -1.92 10.87
CA ILE A 239 -5.89 -0.80 10.46
C ILE A 239 -5.43 0.52 11.10
N ALA A 240 -5.06 0.51 12.37
CA ALA A 240 -4.54 1.70 13.05
C ALA A 240 -3.21 2.18 12.45
N VAL A 241 -2.30 1.27 12.05
CA VAL A 241 -1.07 1.63 11.31
C VAL A 241 -1.43 2.28 9.97
N SER A 242 -2.33 1.68 9.21
CA SER A 242 -2.76 2.22 7.91
C SER A 242 -3.53 3.55 8.02
N ALA A 243 -4.26 3.77 9.12
CA ALA A 243 -5.01 5.01 9.35
C ALA A 243 -4.16 6.14 9.97
N ALA A 244 -2.94 5.84 10.41
CA ALA A 244 -2.11 6.77 11.20
C ALA A 244 -1.79 8.06 10.47
N GLY A 245 -1.46 7.99 9.17
CA GLY A 245 -1.21 9.18 8.36
C GLY A 245 -2.41 10.10 8.28
N MET A 246 -3.61 9.54 8.02
CA MET A 246 -4.85 10.31 7.98
C MET A 246 -5.23 10.88 9.36
N TYR A 247 -4.92 10.16 10.45
CA TYR A 247 -5.10 10.66 11.80
C TYR A 247 -4.22 11.89 12.07
N VAL A 248 -2.95 11.84 11.69
CA VAL A 248 -2.02 12.98 11.82
C VAL A 248 -2.53 14.17 10.99
N GLU A 249 -2.92 13.97 9.73
CA GLU A 249 -3.50 15.02 8.89
C GLU A 249 -4.77 15.62 9.52
N SER A 250 -5.64 14.79 10.11
CA SER A 250 -6.85 15.26 10.79
C SER A 250 -6.54 16.10 12.02
N VAL A 251 -5.53 15.74 12.81
CA VAL A 251 -5.06 16.52 13.97
C VAL A 251 -4.48 17.86 13.49
N LEU A 252 -3.64 17.86 12.46
CA LEU A 252 -3.10 19.09 11.89
C LEU A 252 -4.18 20.01 11.35
N ALA A 253 -5.15 19.47 10.60
CA ALA A 253 -6.28 20.22 10.11
C ALA A 253 -7.08 20.85 11.27
N THR A 254 -7.32 20.08 12.34
CA THR A 254 -8.03 20.55 13.52
C THR A 254 -7.33 21.73 14.20
N VAL A 255 -6.04 21.59 14.46
CA VAL A 255 -5.23 22.65 15.07
C VAL A 255 -5.23 23.89 14.17
N CYS A 256 -4.99 23.70 12.88
CA CYS A 256 -4.97 24.80 11.92
C CYS A 256 -6.35 25.45 11.77
N THR A 257 -7.46 24.71 11.91
CA THR A 257 -8.82 25.27 11.89
C THR A 257 -9.01 26.24 13.05
N PHE A 258 -8.67 25.86 14.28
CA PHE A 258 -8.78 26.76 15.42
C PHE A 258 -7.83 27.96 15.29
N LEU A 259 -6.56 27.75 14.90
CA LEU A 259 -5.61 28.84 14.70
C LEU A 259 -6.09 29.80 13.62
N TRP A 260 -6.59 29.32 12.51
CA TRP A 260 -7.15 30.15 11.43
C TRP A 260 -8.34 30.94 11.89
N TRP A 261 -9.22 30.31 12.71
CA TRP A 261 -10.46 30.95 13.18
C TRP A 261 -10.19 32.11 14.14
N PHE A 262 -9.22 31.95 15.03
CA PHE A 262 -8.92 32.91 16.09
C PHE A 262 -7.72 33.81 15.79
N SER A 263 -7.08 33.70 14.60
CA SER A 263 -5.97 34.55 14.20
C SER A 263 -6.43 35.69 13.29
N GLU A 264 -5.68 36.80 13.35
CA GLU A 264 -5.84 37.93 12.42
C GLU A 264 -5.33 37.55 11.01
N PRO A 265 -5.89 38.20 9.95
CA PRO A 265 -5.39 38.02 8.58
C PRO A 265 -3.89 38.34 8.46
N GLY A 266 -3.10 37.35 8.03
CA GLY A 266 -1.65 37.44 7.93
C GLY A 266 -1.04 36.14 7.45
N LEU A 267 0.27 36.05 7.50
CA LEU A 267 1.01 34.86 7.03
C LEU A 267 0.58 33.57 7.75
N LEU A 268 0.46 33.64 9.10
CA LEU A 268 0.02 32.49 9.91
C LEU A 268 -1.38 32.00 9.47
N ASN A 269 -2.32 32.94 9.31
CA ASN A 269 -3.68 32.63 8.89
C ASN A 269 -3.69 31.98 7.50
N ALA A 270 -2.93 32.51 6.53
CA ALA A 270 -2.79 31.95 5.19
C ALA A 270 -2.15 30.55 5.22
N MET A 271 -1.12 30.33 6.04
CA MET A 271 -0.49 29.00 6.18
C MET A 271 -1.42 27.98 6.80
N CYS A 272 -2.17 28.37 7.85
CA CYS A 272 -3.17 27.48 8.44
C CYS A 272 -4.24 27.07 7.41
N LEU A 273 -4.71 28.01 6.59
CA LEU A 273 -5.66 27.72 5.51
C LEU A 273 -5.07 26.74 4.48
N ASN A 274 -3.80 26.93 4.09
CA ASN A 274 -3.11 26.02 3.18
C ASN A 274 -3.03 24.59 3.75
N VAL A 275 -2.67 24.45 5.05
CA VAL A 275 -2.62 23.13 5.71
C VAL A 275 -4.01 22.52 5.81
N MET A 276 -5.04 23.28 6.20
CA MET A 276 -6.42 22.80 6.24
C MET A 276 -6.87 22.26 4.88
N PHE A 277 -6.60 23.02 3.80
CA PHE A 277 -6.94 22.62 2.43
C PHE A 277 -6.22 21.31 2.05
N ILE A 278 -4.90 21.26 2.24
CA ILE A 278 -4.09 20.09 1.89
C ILE A 278 -4.53 18.85 2.67
N CYS A 279 -4.65 18.95 3.99
CA CYS A 279 -5.08 17.83 4.82
C CYS A 279 -6.47 17.33 4.44
N SER A 280 -7.43 18.25 4.22
CA SER A 280 -8.80 17.86 3.85
C SER A 280 -8.85 17.16 2.49
N VAL A 281 -8.19 17.70 1.48
CA VAL A 281 -8.13 17.09 0.13
C VAL A 281 -7.38 15.77 0.18
N SER A 282 -6.22 15.73 0.84
CA SER A 282 -5.40 14.53 0.95
C SER A 282 -6.13 13.40 1.68
N THR A 283 -6.71 13.70 2.85
CA THR A 283 -7.37 12.68 3.67
C THR A 283 -8.67 12.19 3.02
N ILE A 284 -9.52 13.09 2.52
CA ILE A 284 -10.86 12.71 2.03
C ILE A 284 -10.80 12.14 0.62
N VAL A 285 -10.09 12.82 -0.30
CA VAL A 285 -10.13 12.50 -1.73
C VAL A 285 -9.12 11.41 -2.10
N LEU A 286 -7.92 11.45 -1.50
CA LEU A 286 -6.84 10.52 -1.85
C LEU A 286 -6.73 9.38 -0.85
N ASN A 287 -6.29 9.65 0.37
CA ASN A 287 -5.91 8.61 1.32
C ASN A 287 -7.11 7.83 1.87
N GLY A 288 -8.25 8.47 2.13
CA GLY A 288 -9.46 7.81 2.62
C GLY A 288 -10.20 6.97 1.58
N ASN A 289 -9.83 7.09 0.31
CA ASN A 289 -10.50 6.36 -0.76
C ASN A 289 -9.96 4.94 -0.90
N PRO A 290 -10.80 3.89 -0.70
CA PRO A 290 -10.34 2.51 -0.79
C PRO A 290 -10.17 1.99 -2.23
N LEU A 291 -10.59 2.74 -3.25
CA LEU A 291 -10.54 2.31 -4.65
C LEU A 291 -9.16 2.49 -5.30
N LEU A 292 -8.29 3.30 -4.69
CA LEU A 292 -6.88 3.46 -5.06
C LEU A 292 -5.99 2.86 -3.98
N ARG A 293 -4.77 2.47 -4.33
CA ARG A 293 -3.79 1.89 -3.40
C ARG A 293 -3.14 2.95 -2.50
N TYR A 294 -3.97 3.64 -1.71
CA TYR A 294 -3.58 4.52 -0.62
C TYR A 294 -4.01 3.90 0.72
N ASP A 295 -3.95 4.63 1.80
CA ASP A 295 -4.24 4.14 3.15
C ASP A 295 -5.61 3.49 3.28
N GLY A 296 -6.64 4.09 2.68
CA GLY A 296 -8.01 3.55 2.65
C GLY A 296 -8.12 2.16 2.03
N TYR A 297 -7.28 1.86 1.03
CA TYR A 297 -7.19 0.52 0.46
C TYR A 297 -6.68 -0.50 1.47
N TYR A 298 -5.61 -0.18 2.18
CA TYR A 298 -5.04 -1.08 3.19
C TYR A 298 -5.97 -1.27 4.37
N ILE A 299 -6.66 -0.20 4.80
CA ILE A 299 -7.72 -0.28 5.82
C ILE A 299 -8.82 -1.24 5.37
N LEU A 300 -9.32 -1.12 4.14
CA LEU A 300 -10.36 -2.00 3.62
C LEU A 300 -9.88 -3.44 3.47
N ALA A 301 -8.65 -3.65 2.98
CA ALA A 301 -8.05 -4.97 2.82
C ALA A 301 -7.91 -5.70 4.18
N ASP A 302 -7.44 -4.98 5.21
CA ASP A 302 -7.33 -5.51 6.56
C ASP A 302 -8.70 -5.71 7.23
N PHE A 303 -9.66 -4.82 7.00
CA PHE A 303 -11.02 -4.96 7.52
C PHE A 303 -11.72 -6.20 6.97
N LEU A 304 -11.60 -6.43 5.66
CA LEU A 304 -12.13 -7.62 4.97
C LEU A 304 -11.27 -8.87 5.20
N GLU A 305 -10.09 -8.72 5.79
CA GLU A 305 -9.10 -9.80 5.96
C GLU A 305 -8.72 -10.47 4.62
N VAL A 306 -8.62 -9.66 3.56
CA VAL A 306 -8.27 -10.12 2.21
C VAL A 306 -6.92 -9.50 1.81
N PRO A 307 -5.82 -10.25 1.94
CA PRO A 307 -4.51 -9.76 1.51
C PRO A 307 -4.49 -9.53 0.00
N ASN A 308 -3.80 -8.47 -0.44
CA ASN A 308 -3.72 -8.10 -1.87
C ASN A 308 -5.11 -7.99 -2.55
N LEU A 309 -6.05 -7.31 -1.88
CA LEU A 309 -7.45 -7.19 -2.27
C LEU A 309 -7.64 -6.88 -3.77
N LEU A 310 -6.91 -5.92 -4.32
CA LEU A 310 -7.03 -5.52 -5.73
C LEU A 310 -6.61 -6.65 -6.68
N GLN A 311 -5.56 -7.39 -6.35
CA GLN A 311 -5.08 -8.52 -7.17
C GLN A 311 -6.10 -9.66 -7.15
N GLN A 312 -6.61 -9.99 -5.97
CA GLN A 312 -7.65 -11.01 -5.82
C GLN A 312 -8.97 -10.59 -6.50
N ALA A 313 -9.33 -9.31 -6.39
CA ALA A 313 -10.51 -8.76 -7.05
C ALA A 313 -10.40 -8.83 -8.58
N SER A 314 -9.23 -8.48 -9.13
CA SER A 314 -8.96 -8.61 -10.56
C SER A 314 -9.00 -10.07 -11.02
N ALA A 315 -8.47 -11.01 -10.22
CA ALA A 315 -8.53 -12.43 -10.54
C ALA A 315 -9.96 -12.97 -10.57
N VAL A 316 -10.81 -12.57 -9.60
CA VAL A 316 -12.25 -12.93 -9.58
C VAL A 316 -12.97 -12.36 -10.80
N LEU A 317 -12.73 -11.09 -11.13
CA LEU A 317 -13.33 -10.46 -12.30
C LEU A 317 -12.92 -11.15 -13.61
N ASN A 318 -11.62 -11.44 -13.76
CA ASN A 318 -11.10 -12.15 -14.94
C ASN A 318 -11.70 -13.55 -15.05
N GLN A 319 -11.88 -14.26 -13.93
CA GLN A 319 -12.54 -15.58 -13.93
C GLN A 319 -13.99 -15.48 -14.39
N TRP A 320 -14.75 -14.47 -13.95
CA TRP A 320 -16.13 -14.26 -14.39
C TRP A 320 -16.19 -13.91 -15.87
N LEU A 321 -15.33 -13.02 -16.36
CA LEU A 321 -15.26 -12.65 -17.76
C LEU A 321 -14.88 -13.85 -18.65
N SER A 322 -13.87 -14.64 -18.25
CA SER A 322 -13.44 -15.83 -18.97
C SER A 322 -14.54 -16.88 -19.06
N ARG A 323 -15.29 -17.08 -17.97
CA ARG A 323 -16.43 -18.00 -17.96
C ARG A 323 -17.56 -17.50 -18.86
N TRP A 324 -17.82 -16.20 -18.84
CA TRP A 324 -18.94 -15.63 -19.60
C TRP A 324 -18.66 -15.50 -21.10
N PHE A 325 -17.43 -15.07 -21.47
CA PHE A 325 -17.06 -14.87 -22.88
C PHE A 325 -16.47 -16.11 -23.56
N LEU A 326 -15.79 -16.97 -22.79
CA LEU A 326 -14.97 -18.06 -23.35
C LEU A 326 -15.42 -19.45 -22.90
N GLY A 327 -16.33 -19.54 -21.92
CA GLY A 327 -16.78 -20.82 -21.36
C GLY A 327 -15.70 -21.60 -20.60
N ILE A 328 -14.55 -20.97 -20.30
CA ILE A 328 -13.40 -21.62 -19.66
C ILE A 328 -13.45 -21.39 -18.15
N GLU A 329 -13.38 -22.45 -17.35
CA GLU A 329 -13.21 -22.38 -15.91
C GLU A 329 -11.72 -22.32 -15.54
N LEU A 330 -11.20 -21.12 -15.27
CA LEU A 330 -9.86 -20.96 -14.71
C LEU A 330 -9.85 -21.46 -13.25
N ARG A 331 -9.16 -22.57 -12.99
CA ARG A 331 -8.91 -23.06 -11.64
C ARG A 331 -7.86 -22.16 -10.99
N HIS A 332 -8.32 -21.16 -10.24
CA HIS A 332 -7.48 -20.48 -9.26
C HIS A 332 -7.85 -21.02 -7.88
N GLU A 333 -6.88 -21.50 -7.13
CA GLU A 333 -7.08 -21.82 -5.71
C GLU A 333 -7.38 -20.51 -4.95
N GLN A 334 -8.67 -20.20 -4.85
CA GLN A 334 -9.09 -18.96 -4.23
C GLN A 334 -9.20 -19.14 -2.72
N MET A 335 -8.42 -18.39 -1.98
CA MET A 335 -8.53 -18.25 -0.52
C MET A 335 -9.82 -17.54 -0.08
N LEU A 336 -10.67 -17.10 -1.02
CA LEU A 336 -11.82 -16.24 -0.76
C LEU A 336 -13.08 -17.01 -0.38
N PRO A 337 -13.79 -16.59 0.68
CA PRO A 337 -15.11 -17.08 1.00
C PRO A 337 -16.08 -16.78 -0.15
N THR A 338 -16.93 -17.74 -0.50
CA THR A 338 -17.90 -17.61 -1.61
C THR A 338 -18.84 -16.41 -1.45
N ARG A 339 -19.17 -16.04 -0.20
CA ARG A 339 -20.01 -14.87 0.12
C ARG A 339 -19.40 -13.54 -0.31
N LEU A 340 -18.07 -13.39 -0.25
CA LEU A 340 -17.38 -12.15 -0.59
C LEU A 340 -17.06 -11.99 -2.08
N ARG A 341 -17.21 -13.06 -2.89
CA ARG A 341 -16.85 -13.01 -4.32
C ARG A 341 -17.60 -11.93 -5.10
N LYS A 342 -18.91 -11.76 -4.86
CA LYS A 342 -19.72 -10.73 -5.55
C LYS A 342 -19.25 -9.32 -5.15
N THR A 343 -19.05 -9.08 -3.86
CA THR A 343 -18.60 -7.79 -3.34
C THR A 343 -17.20 -7.45 -3.86
N ILE A 344 -16.31 -8.43 -3.90
CA ILE A 344 -14.93 -8.26 -4.39
C ILE A 344 -14.91 -8.03 -5.91
N ALA A 345 -15.78 -8.71 -6.68
CA ALA A 345 -15.91 -8.43 -8.12
C ALA A 345 -16.47 -7.01 -8.37
N LEU A 346 -17.48 -6.58 -7.60
CA LEU A 346 -17.99 -5.21 -7.66
C LEU A 346 -16.91 -4.19 -7.31
N TYR A 347 -16.10 -4.47 -6.28
CA TYR A 347 -14.96 -3.65 -5.92
C TYR A 347 -13.93 -3.54 -7.07
N ALA A 348 -13.65 -4.64 -7.80
CA ALA A 348 -12.75 -4.60 -8.96
C ALA A 348 -13.26 -3.65 -10.05
N VAL A 349 -14.55 -3.74 -10.37
CA VAL A 349 -15.20 -2.85 -11.37
C VAL A 349 -15.17 -1.40 -10.89
N ALA A 350 -15.59 -1.16 -9.64
CA ALA A 350 -15.59 0.19 -9.05
C ALA A 350 -14.17 0.81 -9.05
N SER A 351 -13.16 0.03 -8.66
CA SER A 351 -11.76 0.49 -8.67
C SER A 351 -11.26 0.79 -10.08
N MET A 352 -11.65 -0.02 -11.08
CA MET A 352 -11.31 0.22 -12.47
C MET A 352 -11.95 1.52 -12.99
N VAL A 353 -13.26 1.69 -12.79
CA VAL A 353 -14.01 2.88 -13.21
C VAL A 353 -13.47 4.13 -12.52
N TYR A 354 -13.22 4.06 -11.22
CA TYR A 354 -12.67 5.19 -10.45
C TYR A 354 -11.27 5.59 -10.93
N ARG A 355 -10.42 4.63 -11.26
CA ARG A 355 -9.10 4.90 -11.83
C ARG A 355 -9.18 5.65 -13.16
N TRP A 356 -10.09 5.25 -14.03
CA TRP A 356 -10.34 5.98 -15.27
C TRP A 356 -10.84 7.39 -15.00
N PHE A 357 -11.79 7.55 -14.07
CA PHE A 357 -12.30 8.85 -13.68
C PHE A 357 -11.18 9.78 -13.17
N VAL A 358 -10.32 9.29 -12.28
CA VAL A 358 -9.22 10.08 -11.73
C VAL A 358 -8.22 10.48 -12.82
N VAL A 359 -7.85 9.57 -13.72
CA VAL A 359 -6.92 9.90 -14.81
C VAL A 359 -7.53 10.93 -15.74
N LEU A 360 -8.80 10.79 -16.13
CA LEU A 360 -9.47 11.75 -16.98
C LEU A 360 -9.61 13.12 -16.30
N ALA A 361 -9.91 13.14 -15.00
CA ALA A 361 -10.00 14.39 -14.22
C ALA A 361 -8.65 15.10 -14.14
N ILE A 362 -7.55 14.37 -13.91
CA ILE A 362 -6.18 14.92 -13.90
C ILE A 362 -5.84 15.48 -15.29
N LEU A 363 -6.12 14.74 -16.36
CA LEU A 363 -5.84 15.18 -17.73
C LEU A 363 -6.64 16.44 -18.11
N TRP A 364 -7.91 16.47 -17.71
CA TRP A 364 -8.76 17.65 -17.89
C TRP A 364 -8.20 18.87 -17.12
N PHE A 365 -7.82 18.66 -15.87
CA PHE A 365 -7.20 19.70 -15.05
C PHE A 365 -5.88 20.20 -15.65
N CYS A 366 -4.98 19.30 -16.05
CA CYS A 366 -3.73 19.65 -16.72
C CYS A 366 -4.00 20.46 -18.00
N HIS A 367 -4.99 20.05 -18.81
CA HIS A 367 -5.37 20.80 -20.00
C HIS A 367 -5.86 22.21 -19.65
N ALA A 368 -6.73 22.34 -18.65
CA ALA A 368 -7.27 23.62 -18.21
C ALA A 368 -6.19 24.59 -17.68
N VAL A 369 -5.19 24.05 -16.97
CA VAL A 369 -4.07 24.82 -16.42
C VAL A 369 -3.06 25.22 -17.51
N LEU A 370 -2.75 24.32 -18.45
CA LEU A 370 -1.72 24.56 -19.48
C LEU A 370 -2.24 25.41 -20.66
N LYS A 371 -3.53 25.39 -20.91
CA LYS A 371 -4.16 26.13 -22.02
C LYS A 371 -3.84 27.63 -22.01
N PRO A 372 -3.95 28.38 -20.88
CA PRO A 372 -3.66 29.83 -20.86
C PRO A 372 -2.18 30.15 -21.19
N TYR A 373 -1.28 29.17 -21.04
CA TYR A 373 0.17 29.34 -21.32
C TYR A 373 0.56 28.87 -22.72
N GLY A 374 -0.38 28.49 -23.58
CA GLY A 374 -0.11 27.98 -24.93
C GLY A 374 0.51 26.59 -24.98
N LEU A 375 0.53 25.86 -23.85
CA LEU A 375 1.15 24.54 -23.69
C LEU A 375 0.16 23.37 -23.93
N GLU A 376 -0.86 23.57 -24.75
CA GLU A 376 -1.89 22.55 -25.03
C GLU A 376 -1.32 21.27 -25.63
N VAL A 377 -0.22 21.38 -26.41
CA VAL A 377 0.44 20.23 -27.03
C VAL A 377 0.97 19.26 -25.95
N ILE A 378 1.53 19.78 -24.87
CA ILE A 378 2.02 18.98 -23.73
C ILE A 378 0.85 18.25 -23.07
N ALA A 379 -0.27 18.93 -22.82
CA ALA A 379 -1.45 18.30 -22.25
C ALA A 379 -2.00 17.16 -23.13
N ARG A 380 -2.02 17.34 -24.45
CA ARG A 380 -2.44 16.29 -25.41
C ARG A 380 -1.49 15.10 -25.43
N LEU A 381 -0.17 15.34 -25.41
CA LEU A 381 0.84 14.28 -25.35
C LEU A 381 0.70 13.46 -24.05
N LEU A 382 0.54 14.14 -22.92
CA LEU A 382 0.29 13.47 -21.63
C LEU A 382 -0.98 12.62 -21.66
N ALA A 383 -2.05 13.13 -22.30
CA ALA A 383 -3.29 12.39 -22.46
C ALA A 383 -3.11 11.12 -23.30
N VAL A 384 -2.42 11.20 -24.44
CA VAL A 384 -2.13 10.04 -25.30
C VAL A 384 -1.29 9.00 -24.57
N LEU A 385 -0.24 9.43 -23.83
CA LEU A 385 0.63 8.53 -23.07
C LEU A 385 -0.11 7.86 -21.92
N ALA A 386 -0.93 8.61 -21.16
CA ALA A 386 -1.66 8.07 -20.03
C ALA A 386 -2.75 7.08 -20.46
N VAL A 387 -3.58 7.47 -21.43
CA VAL A 387 -4.66 6.62 -21.95
C VAL A 387 -4.08 5.41 -22.69
N GLY A 388 -3.05 5.61 -23.52
CA GLY A 388 -2.34 4.54 -24.23
C GLY A 388 -1.75 3.52 -23.24
N GLY A 389 -1.04 3.98 -22.21
CA GLY A 389 -0.49 3.12 -21.16
C GLY A 389 -1.56 2.31 -20.40
N MET A 390 -2.72 2.90 -20.15
CA MET A 390 -3.83 2.19 -19.49
C MET A 390 -4.49 1.13 -20.38
N LEU A 391 -4.47 1.30 -21.71
CA LEU A 391 -5.07 0.36 -22.66
C LEU A 391 -4.12 -0.78 -23.02
N VAL A 392 -2.80 -0.55 -23.04
CA VAL A 392 -1.80 -1.54 -23.43
C VAL A 392 -1.86 -2.80 -22.57
N ALA A 393 -1.95 -2.67 -21.27
CA ALA A 393 -1.94 -3.83 -20.37
C ALA A 393 -3.17 -4.76 -20.57
N PRO A 394 -4.43 -4.30 -20.58
CA PRO A 394 -5.57 -5.16 -20.86
C PRO A 394 -5.58 -5.72 -22.29
N VAL A 395 -5.11 -4.96 -23.28
CA VAL A 395 -5.00 -5.45 -24.67
C VAL A 395 -3.95 -6.56 -24.77
N MET A 396 -2.78 -6.40 -24.16
CA MET A 396 -1.74 -7.43 -24.13
C MET A 396 -2.21 -8.70 -23.40
N GLN A 397 -2.96 -8.55 -22.30
CA GLN A 397 -3.56 -9.69 -21.61
C GLN A 397 -4.60 -10.41 -22.49
N ALA A 398 -5.47 -9.69 -23.18
CA ALA A 398 -6.45 -10.25 -24.09
C ALA A 398 -5.78 -10.98 -25.28
N VAL A 399 -4.75 -10.38 -25.88
CA VAL A 399 -3.96 -11.00 -26.97
C VAL A 399 -3.21 -12.24 -26.47
N GLY A 400 -2.59 -12.18 -25.28
CA GLY A 400 -1.92 -13.33 -24.67
C GLY A 400 -2.88 -14.49 -24.39
N PHE A 401 -4.09 -14.19 -24.00
CA PHE A 401 -5.13 -15.17 -23.77
C PHE A 401 -5.63 -15.83 -25.07
N LEU A 402 -5.79 -15.05 -26.14
CA LEU A 402 -6.17 -15.55 -27.45
C LEU A 402 -5.07 -16.41 -28.09
N ARG A 403 -3.79 -16.12 -27.81
CA ARG A 403 -2.65 -16.89 -28.35
C ARG A 403 -2.41 -18.22 -27.62
N ASN A 404 -2.72 -18.32 -26.34
CA ASN A 404 -2.48 -19.52 -25.52
C ASN A 404 -3.69 -19.85 -24.65
N PRO A 405 -4.80 -20.36 -25.21
CA PRO A 405 -6.01 -20.67 -24.43
C PRO A 405 -5.86 -21.87 -23.48
N ALA A 406 -4.75 -22.62 -23.55
CA ALA A 406 -4.53 -23.88 -22.83
C ALA A 406 -3.56 -23.77 -21.63
N ARG A 407 -3.22 -22.58 -21.15
CA ARG A 407 -2.38 -22.41 -19.95
C ARG A 407 -3.09 -21.72 -18.82
#